data_1b6464b3f977f7200df875951d951d80
#
_entry.id   1b6464b3f977f7200df875951d951d80
#
_cell.length_a   1.000
_cell.length_b   1.000
_cell.length_c   1.000
_cell.angle_alpha   90.00
_cell.angle_beta   90.00
_cell.angle_gamma   90.00
#
_symmetry.space_group_name_H-M   'P 1'
#
loop_
_entity.id
_entity.type
_entity.pdbx_description
1 polymer ?
#
loop_
_entity_poly.entity_id
_entity_poly.type
_entity_poly.pdbx_seq_one_letter_code
_entity_poly.pdbx_strand_id
1 'polypeptide(L)'
;DQIVPDYSILDDIDYQYPFKDAYFLSATKGCGNNCGFCAVQTLEPTFIPYIDIKEKIAAIDREFGPKKDLLLMDNNVLRSPNFNQIIDDNIEAGFGKGATYINPKTGKTVRRYVDFNQGLDAVFLNEAKAKRLGEIALRPARVAFDHIEERKIYERALRLCAQNGITELSNYVLYNSEDFGGKGRKYAADTPADLYDRMRITLDLRDDINKDLPENDK
;
A
#
# COMPACT_ATOMS: atom_id res chain seq x y z
N ASP A 1 6.30 -17.54 8.82
CA ASP A 1 7.36 -17.29 7.84
C ASP A 1 8.54 -16.61 8.54
N GLN A 2 9.63 -17.37 8.78
CA GLN A 2 10.80 -16.89 9.53
C GLN A 2 11.96 -16.46 8.60
N ILE A 3 11.74 -16.49 7.30
CA ILE A 3 12.78 -16.16 6.31
C ILE A 3 13.02 -14.66 6.31
N VAL A 4 14.27 -14.28 6.52
CA VAL A 4 14.76 -12.91 6.34
C VAL A 4 15.10 -12.75 4.85
N PRO A 5 14.63 -11.68 4.17
CA PRO A 5 15.01 -11.42 2.79
C PRO A 5 16.53 -11.26 2.65
N ASP A 6 17.11 -11.89 1.65
CA ASP A 6 18.52 -11.74 1.32
C ASP A 6 18.73 -10.48 0.45
N TYR A 7 19.32 -9.46 1.06
CA TYR A 7 19.60 -8.19 0.37
C TYR A 7 20.89 -8.22 -0.44
N SER A 8 21.75 -9.23 -0.28
CA SER A 8 22.99 -9.34 -1.05
C SER A 8 22.74 -9.55 -2.55
N ILE A 9 21.59 -10.12 -2.89
CA ILE A 9 21.17 -10.30 -4.30
C ILE A 9 21.12 -8.97 -5.08
N LEU A 10 20.93 -7.85 -4.39
CA LEU A 10 20.89 -6.54 -5.01
C LEU A 10 22.30 -6.01 -5.38
N ASP A 11 23.35 -6.59 -4.81
CA ASP A 11 24.73 -6.19 -5.07
C ASP A 11 25.26 -6.80 -6.39
N ASP A 12 24.63 -7.89 -6.84
CA ASP A 12 25.02 -8.65 -8.04
C ASP A 12 24.36 -8.14 -9.33
N ILE A 13 23.47 -7.13 -9.23
CA ILE A 13 22.75 -6.58 -10.38
C ILE A 13 23.20 -5.17 -10.71
N ASP A 14 23.51 -4.95 -12.00
CA ASP A 14 23.91 -3.62 -12.54
C ASP A 14 22.75 -2.63 -12.50
N TYR A 15 21.49 -3.10 -12.50
CA TYR A 15 20.31 -2.26 -12.43
C TYR A 15 20.12 -1.62 -11.07
N GLN A 16 20.05 -0.28 -11.04
CA GLN A 16 19.77 0.46 -9.82
C GLN A 16 18.29 0.36 -9.46
N TYR A 17 17.93 -0.65 -8.64
CA TYR A 17 16.56 -0.79 -8.17
C TYR A 17 16.14 0.42 -7.30
N PRO A 18 15.04 1.12 -7.64
CA PRO A 18 14.66 2.37 -6.96
C PRO A 18 14.46 2.23 -5.45
N PHE A 19 14.01 1.05 -5.00
CA PHE A 19 13.70 0.74 -3.61
C PHE A 19 14.77 -0.10 -2.91
N LYS A 20 16.01 -0.13 -3.42
CA LYS A 20 17.10 -0.94 -2.85
C LYS A 20 17.39 -0.64 -1.37
N ASP A 21 17.01 0.53 -0.88
CA ASP A 21 17.17 0.97 0.51
C ASP A 21 15.83 0.89 1.26
N ALA A 22 15.11 -0.24 1.14
CA ALA A 22 13.87 -0.48 1.82
C ALA A 22 13.83 -1.89 2.46
N TYR A 23 13.08 -2.02 3.56
CA TYR A 23 12.68 -3.33 4.06
C TYR A 23 11.56 -3.89 3.18
N PHE A 24 11.67 -5.13 2.74
CA PHE A 24 10.65 -5.85 1.99
C PHE A 24 10.00 -6.89 2.90
N LEU A 25 8.87 -6.56 3.47
CA LEU A 25 8.20 -7.38 4.47
C LEU A 25 6.71 -7.52 4.19
N SER A 26 6.04 -8.36 4.97
CA SER A 26 4.59 -8.48 5.00
C SER A 26 4.13 -8.52 6.45
N ALA A 27 3.15 -7.69 6.81
CA ALA A 27 2.47 -7.72 8.09
C ALA A 27 1.23 -8.63 8.07
N THR A 28 0.77 -8.99 6.86
CA THR A 28 -0.28 -9.99 6.60
C THR A 28 0.11 -10.85 5.39
N LYS A 29 -0.54 -12.00 5.19
CA LYS A 29 -0.44 -12.80 3.95
C LYS A 29 -1.81 -13.25 3.49
N GLY A 30 -1.91 -13.50 2.18
CA GLY A 30 -3.15 -13.88 1.54
C GLY A 30 -4.17 -12.75 1.47
N CYS A 31 -5.34 -13.04 0.94
CA CYS A 31 -6.44 -12.11 0.84
C CYS A 31 -7.76 -12.85 1.06
N GLY A 32 -8.62 -12.31 1.90
CA GLY A 32 -9.95 -12.88 2.12
C GLY A 32 -10.97 -12.53 1.03
N ASN A 33 -10.58 -11.74 0.00
CA ASN A 33 -11.41 -11.53 -1.19
C ASN A 33 -11.25 -12.71 -2.16
N ASN A 34 -12.25 -12.94 -2.99
CA ASN A 34 -12.24 -13.98 -4.01
C ASN A 34 -12.48 -13.34 -5.39
N CYS A 35 -11.54 -12.49 -5.79
CA CYS A 35 -11.59 -11.80 -7.08
C CYS A 35 -11.15 -12.76 -8.19
N GLY A 36 -11.99 -12.90 -9.21
CA GLY A 36 -11.79 -13.89 -10.26
C GLY A 36 -10.52 -13.71 -11.09
N PHE A 37 -10.02 -12.49 -11.22
CA PHE A 37 -8.79 -12.18 -11.96
C PHE A 37 -7.52 -12.34 -11.11
N CYS A 38 -7.64 -12.54 -9.78
CA CYS A 38 -6.52 -12.44 -8.86
C CYS A 38 -5.89 -13.81 -8.55
N ALA A 39 -4.58 -13.92 -8.72
CA ALA A 39 -3.83 -15.14 -8.43
C ALA A 39 -3.59 -15.39 -6.92
N VAL A 40 -3.84 -14.41 -6.06
CA VAL A 40 -3.56 -14.51 -4.61
C VAL A 40 -4.26 -15.72 -3.98
N GLN A 41 -5.49 -16.04 -4.38
CA GLN A 41 -6.21 -17.20 -3.89
C GLN A 41 -5.51 -18.55 -4.20
N THR A 42 -4.69 -18.58 -5.24
CA THR A 42 -3.91 -19.76 -5.63
C THR A 42 -2.53 -19.76 -4.97
N LEU A 43 -1.89 -18.60 -4.90
CA LEU A 43 -0.51 -18.47 -4.40
C LEU A 43 -0.45 -18.42 -2.87
N GLU A 44 -1.42 -17.76 -2.25
CA GLU A 44 -1.53 -17.58 -0.80
C GLU A 44 -2.97 -17.87 -0.35
N PRO A 45 -3.41 -19.15 -0.36
CA PRO A 45 -4.81 -19.53 -0.14
C PRO A 45 -5.29 -19.30 1.29
N THR A 46 -4.35 -19.15 2.24
CA THR A 46 -4.67 -18.94 3.66
C THR A 46 -4.40 -17.48 4.04
N PHE A 47 -5.44 -16.81 4.55
CA PHE A 47 -5.28 -15.48 5.10
C PHE A 47 -4.62 -15.53 6.48
N ILE A 48 -3.43 -14.94 6.61
CA ILE A 48 -2.72 -14.73 7.87
C ILE A 48 -2.91 -13.27 8.27
N PRO A 49 -3.71 -12.99 9.31
CA PRO A 49 -4.14 -11.62 9.62
C PRO A 49 -3.07 -10.75 10.27
N TYR A 50 -2.02 -11.37 10.81
CA TYR A 50 -0.96 -10.65 11.49
C TYR A 50 0.37 -11.41 11.44
N ILE A 51 1.43 -10.66 11.16
CA ILE A 51 2.83 -11.09 11.21
C ILE A 51 3.61 -9.96 11.88
N ASP A 52 4.34 -10.25 12.96
CA ASP A 52 5.22 -9.27 13.59
C ASP A 52 6.40 -8.95 12.66
N ILE A 53 6.50 -7.67 12.27
CA ILE A 53 7.57 -7.18 11.38
C ILE A 53 8.82 -6.74 12.16
N LYS A 54 8.71 -6.46 13.45
CA LYS A 54 9.80 -5.87 14.27
C LYS A 54 10.98 -6.80 14.40
N GLU A 55 10.73 -8.08 14.65
CA GLU A 55 11.81 -9.09 14.72
C GLU A 55 12.56 -9.21 13.39
N LYS A 56 11.83 -9.15 12.28
CA LYS A 56 12.42 -9.21 10.93
C LYS A 56 13.24 -7.96 10.62
N ILE A 57 12.73 -6.78 10.96
CA ILE A 57 13.49 -5.52 10.84
C ILE A 57 14.79 -5.63 11.63
N ALA A 58 14.73 -6.07 12.88
CA ALA A 58 15.91 -6.23 13.72
C ALA A 58 16.92 -7.26 13.17
N ALA A 59 16.43 -8.33 12.53
CA ALA A 59 17.28 -9.31 11.88
C ALA A 59 17.98 -8.74 10.63
N ILE A 60 17.23 -8.02 9.79
CA ILE A 60 17.78 -7.34 8.60
C ILE A 60 18.83 -6.30 9.02
N ASP A 61 18.56 -5.52 10.07
CA ASP A 61 19.50 -4.50 10.56
C ASP A 61 20.82 -5.11 11.01
N ARG A 62 20.78 -6.27 11.66
CA ARG A 62 22.00 -6.96 12.11
C ARG A 62 22.84 -7.48 10.95
N GLU A 63 22.19 -7.98 9.89
CA GLU A 63 22.88 -8.65 8.78
C GLU A 63 23.24 -7.69 7.65
N PHE A 64 22.34 -6.81 7.26
CA PHE A 64 22.46 -5.95 6.07
C PHE A 64 22.46 -4.44 6.40
N GLY A 65 22.41 -4.09 7.69
CA GLY A 65 22.27 -2.72 8.15
C GLY A 65 20.88 -2.12 7.94
N PRO A 66 20.60 -0.99 8.60
CA PRO A 66 19.28 -0.37 8.58
C PRO A 66 18.91 0.14 7.18
N LYS A 67 17.63 0.01 6.84
CA LYS A 67 17.06 0.48 5.58
C LYS A 67 16.22 1.75 5.80
N LYS A 68 16.13 2.56 4.75
CA LYS A 68 15.42 3.84 4.80
C LYS A 68 13.90 3.66 4.85
N ASP A 69 13.32 2.93 3.91
CA ASP A 69 11.88 2.82 3.73
C ASP A 69 11.36 1.43 4.11
N LEU A 70 10.04 1.29 4.24
CA LEU A 70 9.35 0.03 4.51
C LEU A 70 8.33 -0.25 3.41
N LEU A 71 8.60 -1.25 2.58
CA LEU A 71 7.66 -1.79 1.61
C LEU A 71 6.95 -3.01 2.21
N LEU A 72 5.64 -2.87 2.41
CA LEU A 72 4.77 -3.93 2.88
C LEU A 72 4.05 -4.58 1.70
N MET A 73 4.32 -5.87 1.51
CA MET A 73 3.81 -6.68 0.39
C MET A 73 2.46 -7.34 0.74
N ASP A 74 1.64 -6.62 1.49
CA ASP A 74 0.37 -7.11 2.03
C ASP A 74 -0.72 -7.07 0.98
N ASN A 75 -1.33 -8.21 0.64
CA ASN A 75 -2.38 -8.28 -0.37
C ASN A 75 -3.68 -7.58 0.05
N ASN A 76 -4.01 -7.52 1.34
CA ASN A 76 -5.16 -6.77 1.86
C ASN A 76 -5.03 -6.49 3.36
N VAL A 77 -4.15 -5.57 3.73
CA VAL A 77 -3.89 -5.19 5.12
C VAL A 77 -5.15 -4.64 5.81
N LEU A 78 -6.00 -3.91 5.09
CA LEU A 78 -7.22 -3.31 5.64
C LEU A 78 -8.26 -4.33 6.10
N ARG A 79 -8.18 -5.57 5.62
CA ARG A 79 -9.06 -6.65 6.06
C ARG A 79 -8.65 -7.25 7.40
N SER A 80 -7.42 -7.01 7.84
CA SER A 80 -6.92 -7.58 9.09
C SER A 80 -7.71 -7.09 10.31
N PRO A 81 -8.16 -7.98 11.21
CA PRO A 81 -8.68 -7.60 12.51
C PRO A 81 -7.59 -7.01 13.42
N ASN A 82 -6.32 -7.30 13.12
CA ASN A 82 -5.14 -6.78 13.83
C ASN A 82 -4.61 -5.48 13.22
N PHE A 83 -5.37 -4.80 12.36
CA PHE A 83 -4.92 -3.60 11.65
C PHE A 83 -4.33 -2.54 12.58
N ASN A 84 -4.95 -2.28 13.74
CA ASN A 84 -4.42 -1.31 14.69
C ASN A 84 -3.04 -1.70 15.23
N GLN A 85 -2.84 -2.99 15.55
CA GLN A 85 -1.55 -3.51 15.98
C GLN A 85 -0.49 -3.36 14.88
N ILE A 86 -0.85 -3.62 13.63
CA ILE A 86 0.05 -3.42 12.49
C ILE A 86 0.51 -1.96 12.40
N ILE A 87 -0.40 -1.00 12.61
CA ILE A 87 -0.03 0.42 12.63
C ILE A 87 0.87 0.75 13.81
N ASP A 88 0.56 0.23 15.01
CA ASP A 88 1.41 0.42 16.20
C ASP A 88 2.82 -0.12 15.98
N ASP A 89 2.95 -1.32 15.39
CA ASP A 89 4.25 -1.92 15.04
C ASP A 89 5.04 -1.07 14.04
N ASN A 90 4.37 -0.46 13.06
CA ASN A 90 5.02 0.48 12.14
C ASN A 90 5.56 1.71 12.87
N ILE A 91 4.78 2.27 13.82
CA ILE A 91 5.19 3.43 14.61
C ILE A 91 6.38 3.06 15.51
N GLU A 92 6.30 1.93 16.22
CA GLU A 92 7.38 1.42 17.09
C GLU A 92 8.65 1.10 16.31
N ALA A 93 8.55 0.63 15.07
CA ALA A 93 9.68 0.40 14.17
C ALA A 93 10.27 1.71 13.58
N GLY A 94 9.76 2.88 14.00
CA GLY A 94 10.28 4.18 13.61
C GLY A 94 9.72 4.70 12.28
N PHE A 95 8.52 4.26 11.87
CA PHE A 95 7.82 4.71 10.66
C PHE A 95 6.57 5.54 10.95
N GLY A 96 6.50 6.18 12.11
CA GLY A 96 5.44 7.13 12.45
C GLY A 96 5.43 8.34 11.53
N LYS A 97 4.34 9.12 11.57
CA LYS A 97 4.17 10.33 10.75
C LYS A 97 5.37 11.28 10.90
N GLY A 98 5.93 11.70 9.79
CA GLY A 98 7.10 12.59 9.76
C GLY A 98 8.43 11.92 10.09
N ALA A 99 8.48 10.60 10.17
CA ALA A 99 9.69 9.83 10.48
C ALA A 99 10.86 10.17 9.56
N THR A 100 12.05 10.15 10.13
CA THR A 100 13.31 10.45 9.44
C THR A 100 14.33 9.32 9.62
N TYR A 101 15.29 9.29 8.74
CA TYR A 101 16.37 8.32 8.68
C TYR A 101 17.69 9.04 8.43
N ILE A 102 18.73 8.69 9.17
CA ILE A 102 20.06 9.19 8.92
C ILE A 102 20.78 8.22 7.98
N ASN A 103 21.03 8.66 6.76
CA ASN A 103 21.71 7.83 5.77
C ASN A 103 23.14 7.52 6.26
N PRO A 104 23.52 6.26 6.50
CA PRO A 104 24.81 5.91 7.06
C PRO A 104 25.99 6.24 6.14
N LYS A 105 25.77 6.32 4.83
CA LYS A 105 26.81 6.64 3.84
C LYS A 105 27.11 8.15 3.72
N THR A 106 26.07 8.97 3.93
CA THR A 106 26.18 10.43 3.68
C THR A 106 26.04 11.28 4.94
N GLY A 107 25.58 10.70 6.05
CA GLY A 107 25.25 11.41 7.29
C GLY A 107 24.04 12.35 7.18
N LYS A 108 23.36 12.39 6.03
CA LYS A 108 22.20 13.28 5.81
C LYS A 108 20.94 12.69 6.42
N THR A 109 20.17 13.54 7.08
CA THR A 109 18.81 13.22 7.51
C THR A 109 17.85 13.35 6.33
N VAL A 110 17.11 12.29 6.04
CA VAL A 110 16.10 12.22 4.97
C VAL A 110 14.79 11.68 5.54
N ARG A 111 13.67 11.98 4.90
CA ARG A 111 12.37 11.37 5.26
C ARG A 111 12.38 9.90 4.89
N ARG A 112 11.68 9.09 5.69
CA ARG A 112 11.41 7.69 5.40
C ARG A 112 9.91 7.45 5.30
N TYR A 113 9.53 6.39 4.60
CA TYR A 113 8.14 6.16 4.24
C TYR A 113 7.75 4.69 4.41
N VAL A 114 6.45 4.49 4.55
CA VAL A 114 5.77 3.18 4.45
C VAL A 114 5.00 3.14 3.13
N ASP A 115 5.10 2.05 2.41
CA ASP A 115 4.33 1.79 1.19
C ASP A 115 3.62 0.42 1.31
N PHE A 116 2.30 0.40 1.39
CA PHE A 116 1.51 -0.83 1.20
C PHE A 116 1.44 -1.12 -0.30
N ASN A 117 2.47 -1.76 -0.79
CA ASN A 117 2.80 -1.86 -2.21
C ASN A 117 1.74 -2.59 -3.04
N GLN A 118 0.97 -3.51 -2.47
CA GLN A 118 -0.11 -4.22 -3.18
C GLN A 118 -1.44 -3.44 -3.17
N GLY A 119 -1.49 -2.30 -2.48
CA GLY A 119 -2.63 -1.41 -2.47
C GLY A 119 -3.56 -1.58 -1.28
N LEU A 120 -4.42 -0.59 -1.13
CA LEU A 120 -5.43 -0.48 -0.09
C LEU A 120 -6.81 -0.74 -0.71
N ASP A 121 -7.53 -1.70 -0.16
CA ASP A 121 -8.89 -2.04 -0.59
C ASP A 121 -9.88 -0.95 -0.11
N ALA A 122 -10.41 -0.16 -1.04
CA ALA A 122 -11.33 0.95 -0.76
C ALA A 122 -12.60 0.51 -0.01
N VAL A 123 -13.03 -0.75 -0.17
CA VAL A 123 -14.21 -1.31 0.52
C VAL A 123 -13.99 -1.34 2.02
N PHE A 124 -12.79 -1.71 2.47
CA PHE A 124 -12.44 -1.83 3.89
C PHE A 124 -11.90 -0.54 4.50
N LEU A 125 -11.67 0.50 3.70
CA LEU A 125 -11.22 1.80 4.20
C LEU A 125 -12.41 2.56 4.78
N ASN A 126 -12.37 2.79 6.08
CA ASN A 126 -13.32 3.61 6.84
C ASN A 126 -12.58 4.73 7.57
N GLU A 127 -13.33 5.62 8.23
CA GLU A 127 -12.76 6.78 8.95
C GLU A 127 -11.75 6.38 10.02
N ALA A 128 -12.06 5.36 10.83
CA ALA A 128 -11.16 4.89 11.88
C ALA A 128 -9.83 4.39 11.29
N LYS A 129 -9.87 3.63 10.20
CA LYS A 129 -8.67 3.13 9.52
C LYS A 129 -7.91 4.23 8.81
N ALA A 130 -8.59 5.17 8.15
CA ALA A 130 -7.95 6.31 7.52
C ALA A 130 -7.20 7.18 8.56
N LYS A 131 -7.80 7.40 9.73
CA LYS A 131 -7.15 8.09 10.86
C LYS A 131 -5.87 7.36 11.28
N ARG A 132 -5.93 6.04 11.47
CA ARG A 132 -4.75 5.23 11.84
C ARG A 132 -3.66 5.27 10.76
N LEU A 133 -4.03 5.17 9.48
CA LEU A 133 -3.09 5.31 8.35
C LEU A 133 -2.39 6.68 8.36
N GLY A 134 -3.09 7.73 8.75
CA GLY A 134 -2.52 9.08 8.89
C GLY A 134 -1.50 9.24 10.03
N GLU A 135 -1.35 8.24 10.92
CA GLU A 135 -0.37 8.24 12.01
C GLU A 135 0.99 7.68 11.61
N ILE A 136 1.11 7.03 10.46
CA ILE A 136 2.36 6.52 9.90
C ILE A 136 2.85 7.37 8.74
N ALA A 137 4.10 7.18 8.35
CA ALA A 137 4.74 7.87 7.22
C ALA A 137 4.31 7.27 5.87
N LEU A 138 2.99 7.06 5.67
CA LEU A 138 2.44 6.43 4.48
C LEU A 138 2.66 7.27 3.23
N ARG A 139 3.32 6.69 2.20
CA ARG A 139 3.60 7.37 0.94
C ARG A 139 4.08 6.41 -0.15
N PRO A 140 3.37 6.31 -1.28
CA PRO A 140 2.01 6.81 -1.49
C PRO A 140 0.97 5.91 -0.83
N ALA A 141 -0.23 6.43 -0.59
CA ALA A 141 -1.39 5.58 -0.35
C ALA A 141 -1.92 5.09 -1.70
N ARG A 142 -1.82 3.81 -1.96
CA ARG A 142 -2.26 3.18 -3.21
C ARG A 142 -3.68 2.65 -3.03
N VAL A 143 -4.64 3.20 -3.77
CA VAL A 143 -6.04 2.77 -3.68
C VAL A 143 -6.48 2.15 -4.99
N ALA A 144 -7.08 0.94 -4.91
CA ALA A 144 -7.58 0.25 -6.09
C ALA A 144 -8.92 0.84 -6.57
N PHE A 145 -9.05 0.99 -7.90
CA PHE A 145 -10.29 1.36 -8.58
C PHE A 145 -10.49 0.44 -9.78
N ASP A 146 -10.95 -0.77 -9.51
CA ASP A 146 -10.99 -1.85 -10.48
C ASP A 146 -12.23 -1.82 -11.37
N HIS A 147 -13.38 -1.32 -10.88
CA HIS A 147 -14.63 -1.28 -11.63
C HIS A 147 -15.36 0.05 -11.43
N ILE A 148 -16.04 0.51 -12.49
CA ILE A 148 -16.77 1.78 -12.49
C ILE A 148 -17.89 1.82 -11.44
N GLU A 149 -18.49 0.68 -11.14
CA GLU A 149 -19.54 0.54 -10.12
C GLU A 149 -19.03 0.84 -8.71
N GLU A 150 -17.72 0.74 -8.49
CA GLU A 150 -17.06 1.04 -7.21
C GLU A 150 -16.80 2.53 -7.00
N ARG A 151 -17.19 3.39 -7.95
CA ARG A 151 -16.93 4.83 -7.95
C ARG A 151 -17.20 5.48 -6.59
N LYS A 152 -18.37 5.28 -6.01
CA LYS A 152 -18.75 5.92 -4.73
C LYS A 152 -17.87 5.46 -3.56
N ILE A 153 -17.47 4.19 -3.57
CA ILE A 153 -16.60 3.59 -2.54
C ILE A 153 -15.20 4.20 -2.69
N TYR A 154 -14.69 4.26 -3.91
CA TYR A 154 -13.41 4.84 -4.24
C TYR A 154 -13.32 6.33 -3.88
N GLU A 155 -14.29 7.16 -4.32
CA GLU A 155 -14.33 8.60 -4.01
C GLU A 155 -14.34 8.84 -2.48
N ARG A 156 -15.14 8.06 -1.73
CA ARG A 156 -15.17 8.12 -0.27
C ARG A 156 -13.78 7.79 0.32
N ALA A 157 -13.12 6.75 -0.17
CA ALA A 157 -11.82 6.31 0.33
C ALA A 157 -10.75 7.40 0.14
N LEU A 158 -10.68 8.03 -1.03
CA LEU A 158 -9.73 9.11 -1.28
C LEU A 158 -10.00 10.35 -0.42
N ARG A 159 -11.27 10.73 -0.24
CA ARG A 159 -11.63 11.85 0.64
C ARG A 159 -11.24 11.58 2.09
N LEU A 160 -11.46 10.36 2.59
CA LEU A 160 -11.03 9.95 3.94
C LEU A 160 -9.50 10.01 4.09
N CYS A 161 -8.75 9.58 3.08
CA CYS A 161 -7.29 9.73 3.09
C CYS A 161 -6.88 11.21 3.21
N ALA A 162 -7.40 12.06 2.36
CA ALA A 162 -7.08 13.49 2.34
C ALA A 162 -7.45 14.18 3.67
N GLN A 163 -8.64 13.92 4.21
CA GLN A 163 -9.10 14.45 5.49
C GLN A 163 -8.23 14.07 6.69
N ASN A 164 -7.50 12.95 6.57
CA ASN A 164 -6.57 12.47 7.60
C ASN A 164 -5.09 12.81 7.28
N GLY A 165 -4.86 13.74 6.34
CA GLY A 165 -3.53 14.26 6.01
C GLY A 165 -2.67 13.29 5.22
N ILE A 166 -3.28 12.35 4.50
CA ILE A 166 -2.63 11.48 3.52
C ILE A 166 -2.79 12.14 2.16
N THR A 167 -1.78 12.89 1.72
CA THR A 167 -1.86 13.77 0.54
C THR A 167 -1.24 13.17 -0.72
N GLU A 168 -0.35 12.19 -0.60
CA GLU A 168 0.19 11.48 -1.76
C GLU A 168 -0.57 10.20 -2.02
N LEU A 169 -1.42 10.26 -3.04
CA LEU A 169 -2.30 9.19 -3.45
C LEU A 169 -1.85 8.62 -4.80
N SER A 170 -1.96 7.33 -4.97
CA SER A 170 -1.72 6.62 -6.21
C SER A 170 -2.86 5.64 -6.45
N ASN A 171 -3.16 5.36 -7.71
CA ASN A 171 -4.21 4.42 -8.06
C ASN A 171 -3.66 3.15 -8.69
N TYR A 172 -4.26 2.03 -8.33
CA TYR A 172 -4.24 0.84 -9.16
C TYR A 172 -5.56 0.78 -9.94
N VAL A 173 -5.47 0.73 -11.25
CA VAL A 173 -6.62 0.65 -12.15
C VAL A 173 -6.49 -0.62 -12.98
N LEU A 174 -7.28 -1.63 -12.64
CA LEU A 174 -7.35 -2.85 -13.44
C LEU A 174 -8.03 -2.58 -14.77
N TYR A 175 -7.49 -3.11 -15.85
CA TYR A 175 -8.15 -3.19 -17.15
C TYR A 175 -8.35 -4.65 -17.53
N ASN A 176 -9.59 -5.10 -17.50
CA ASN A 176 -9.96 -6.43 -17.96
C ASN A 176 -10.30 -6.39 -19.44
N SER A 177 -9.48 -7.02 -20.30
CA SER A 177 -9.77 -7.12 -21.74
C SER A 177 -10.81 -8.19 -22.06
N GLU A 178 -11.14 -9.08 -21.12
CA GLU A 178 -12.03 -10.22 -21.32
C GLU A 178 -12.95 -10.43 -20.11
N ASP A 179 -14.12 -11.00 -20.35
CA ASP A 179 -15.01 -11.42 -19.28
C ASP A 179 -14.37 -12.52 -18.43
N PHE A 180 -14.41 -12.37 -17.12
CA PHE A 180 -13.99 -13.43 -16.21
C PHE A 180 -15.18 -14.18 -15.65
N GLY A 181 -15.38 -15.39 -16.13
CA GLY A 181 -16.50 -16.29 -15.75
C GLY A 181 -16.12 -17.47 -14.85
N GLY A 182 -14.86 -17.54 -14.38
CA GLY A 182 -14.34 -18.63 -13.55
C GLY A 182 -14.89 -18.69 -12.13
N LYS A 183 -14.17 -19.36 -11.24
CA LYS A 183 -14.51 -19.41 -9.80
C LYS A 183 -14.26 -18.04 -9.17
N GLY A 184 -15.15 -17.64 -8.25
CA GLY A 184 -15.03 -16.39 -7.51
C GLY A 184 -15.90 -15.28 -8.07
N ARG A 185 -15.58 -14.03 -7.71
CA ARG A 185 -16.31 -12.85 -8.18
C ARG A 185 -16.09 -12.68 -9.68
N LYS A 186 -17.17 -12.68 -10.42
CA LYS A 186 -17.16 -12.51 -11.89
C LYS A 186 -17.03 -11.02 -12.23
N TYR A 187 -16.37 -10.76 -13.33
CA TYR A 187 -16.22 -9.43 -13.89
C TYR A 187 -16.52 -9.45 -15.39
N ALA A 188 -17.25 -8.44 -15.86
CA ALA A 188 -17.37 -8.17 -17.27
C ALA A 188 -16.09 -7.52 -17.81
N ALA A 189 -15.84 -7.68 -19.11
CA ALA A 189 -14.76 -6.98 -19.76
C ALA A 189 -14.97 -5.46 -19.70
N ASP A 190 -13.88 -4.73 -19.45
CA ASP A 190 -13.87 -3.28 -19.55
C ASP A 190 -13.85 -2.84 -21.03
N THR A 191 -14.59 -1.80 -21.34
CA THR A 191 -14.35 -1.05 -22.56
C THR A 191 -13.24 -0.01 -22.35
N PRO A 192 -12.57 0.46 -23.42
CA PRO A 192 -11.66 1.61 -23.28
C PRO A 192 -12.31 2.85 -22.68
N ALA A 193 -13.63 3.02 -22.85
CA ALA A 193 -14.40 4.11 -22.24
C ALA A 193 -14.47 3.95 -20.70
N ASP A 194 -14.70 2.75 -20.19
CA ASP A 194 -14.74 2.48 -18.74
C ASP A 194 -13.40 2.81 -18.07
N LEU A 195 -12.29 2.43 -18.71
CA LEU A 195 -10.95 2.80 -18.22
C LEU A 195 -10.76 4.31 -18.24
N TYR A 196 -11.09 4.97 -19.35
CA TYR A 196 -11.00 6.42 -19.48
C TYR A 196 -11.83 7.15 -18.43
N ASP A 197 -13.06 6.71 -18.20
CA ASP A 197 -13.94 7.32 -17.21
C ASP A 197 -13.41 7.16 -15.78
N ARG A 198 -12.86 6.01 -15.42
CA ARG A 198 -12.21 5.82 -14.11
C ARG A 198 -10.99 6.75 -13.93
N MET A 199 -10.18 6.92 -14.98
CA MET A 199 -9.05 7.86 -14.93
C MET A 199 -9.55 9.31 -14.80
N ARG A 200 -10.60 9.69 -15.55
CA ARG A 200 -11.23 11.02 -15.47
C ARG A 200 -11.78 11.30 -14.09
N ILE A 201 -12.55 10.36 -13.52
CA ILE A 201 -13.10 10.46 -12.16
C ILE A 201 -11.99 10.72 -11.14
N THR A 202 -10.87 10.05 -11.28
CA THR A 202 -9.72 10.22 -10.39
C THR A 202 -9.14 11.63 -10.46
N LEU A 203 -8.96 12.16 -11.68
CA LEU A 203 -8.44 13.52 -11.88
C LEU A 203 -9.41 14.58 -11.39
N ASP A 204 -10.70 14.45 -11.70
CA ASP A 204 -11.74 15.37 -11.26
C ASP A 204 -11.85 15.39 -9.72
N LEU A 205 -11.75 14.19 -9.09
CA LEU A 205 -11.75 14.07 -7.63
C LEU A 205 -10.52 14.69 -6.99
N ARG A 206 -9.33 14.49 -7.57
CA ARG A 206 -8.09 15.17 -7.12
C ARG A 206 -8.26 16.68 -7.13
N ASP A 207 -8.76 17.22 -8.23
CA ASP A 207 -8.93 18.65 -8.40
C ASP A 207 -9.98 19.21 -7.41
N ASP A 208 -11.02 18.44 -7.11
CA ASP A 208 -12.04 18.79 -6.14
C ASP A 208 -11.49 18.78 -4.69
N ILE A 209 -10.77 17.74 -4.32
CA ILE A 209 -10.11 17.64 -3.01
C ILE A 209 -9.10 18.78 -2.83
N ASN A 210 -8.30 19.08 -3.84
CA ASN A 210 -7.27 20.11 -3.77
C ASN A 210 -7.83 21.54 -3.64
N LYS A 211 -9.09 21.80 -4.03
CA LYS A 211 -9.72 23.13 -3.80
C LYS A 211 -9.81 23.46 -2.32
N ASP A 212 -10.04 22.44 -1.49
CA ASP A 212 -10.26 22.60 -0.05
C ASP A 212 -8.95 22.57 0.75
N LEU A 213 -7.81 22.27 0.11
CA LEU A 213 -6.51 22.21 0.77
C LEU A 213 -5.78 23.57 0.72
N PRO A 214 -4.97 23.90 1.76
CA PRO A 214 -4.05 25.02 1.72
C PRO A 214 -3.07 24.90 0.53
N GLU A 215 -2.60 26.05 0.01
CA GLU A 215 -1.68 26.09 -1.14
C GLU A 215 -0.41 25.22 -0.96
N ASN A 216 0.07 25.10 0.27
CA ASN A 216 1.29 24.31 0.59
C ASN A 216 1.05 22.80 0.65
N ASP A 217 -0.20 22.34 0.58
CA ASP A 217 -0.61 20.93 0.71
C ASP A 217 -1.26 20.40 -0.60
N LYS A 218 -1.25 21.19 -1.68
CA LYS A 218 -1.79 20.86 -3.00
C LYS A 218 -0.80 20.08 -3.89
#